data_1a880a4391f51bed0a5354c9a6ffb0c5
#
_entry.id   1a880a4391f51bed0a5354c9a6ffb0c5
#
_cell.length_a   1.000
_cell.length_b   1.000
_cell.length_c   1.000
_cell.angle_alpha   90.00
_cell.angle_beta   90.00
_cell.angle_gamma   90.00
#
_symmetry.space_group_name_H-M   'P 1'
#
loop_
_entity.id
_entity.type
_entity.pdbx_description
1 polymer ?
#
loop_
_entity_poly.entity_id
_entity_poly.type
_entity_poly.pdbx_seq_one_letter_code
_entity_poly.pdbx_strand_id
1 'polypeptide(L)'
;MQDHSYSFVVDATPPEVWAVFWGHRNHVVEHRVVRIEYLHWGDETGNGRIRHCRFPVPRYLLSGGVGRSWEWLTEVKPHESWRYDSIGKPLWSRATGWIRLEDLGDGRTRVHFRETYEAFNPILRALLERRVHRFISRDNDWYMKSAIERGVRAMREAR
;
A
#
# COMPACT_ATOMS: atom_id res chain seq x y z
N MET A 1 -6.30 6.05 -17.41
CA MET A 1 -6.29 5.25 -16.15
C MET A 1 -5.34 4.09 -16.32
N GLN A 2 -4.45 3.86 -15.36
CA GLN A 2 -3.56 2.71 -15.30
C GLN A 2 -4.16 1.65 -14.39
N ASP A 3 -3.89 0.38 -14.68
CA ASP A 3 -4.27 -0.76 -13.84
C ASP A 3 -3.01 -1.61 -13.61
N HIS A 4 -2.73 -1.94 -12.36
CA HIS A 4 -1.56 -2.70 -11.97
C HIS A 4 -1.97 -3.76 -10.95
N SER A 5 -1.54 -5.00 -11.19
CA SER A 5 -1.80 -6.09 -10.28
C SER A 5 -0.62 -7.04 -10.18
N TYR A 6 -0.45 -7.62 -9.01
CA TYR A 6 0.53 -8.66 -8.76
C TYR A 6 0.07 -9.56 -7.61
N SER A 7 0.73 -10.69 -7.46
CA SER A 7 0.57 -11.54 -6.29
C SER A 7 1.90 -12.20 -5.92
N PHE A 8 2.06 -12.49 -4.64
CA PHE A 8 3.21 -13.23 -4.12
C PHE A 8 2.80 -14.09 -2.93
N VAL A 9 3.65 -15.06 -2.58
CA VAL A 9 3.45 -15.95 -1.43
C VAL A 9 4.43 -15.58 -0.33
N VAL A 10 3.96 -15.62 0.91
CA VAL A 10 4.76 -15.46 2.13
C VAL A 10 4.56 -16.65 3.06
N ASP A 11 5.60 -17.02 3.82
CA ASP A 11 5.58 -18.10 4.81
C ASP A 11 5.02 -17.58 6.15
N ALA A 12 3.75 -17.20 6.11
CA ALA A 12 3.00 -16.69 7.26
C ALA A 12 1.50 -16.93 7.04
N THR A 13 0.78 -17.14 8.13
CA THR A 13 -0.69 -17.27 8.10
C THR A 13 -1.38 -15.93 7.82
N PRO A 14 -2.63 -15.91 7.31
CA PRO A 14 -3.36 -14.65 7.10
C PRO A 14 -3.45 -13.77 8.36
N PRO A 15 -3.68 -14.30 9.58
CA PRO A 15 -3.61 -13.50 10.80
C PRO A 15 -2.25 -12.86 11.08
N GLU A 16 -1.14 -13.55 10.78
CA GLU A 16 0.21 -13.00 10.94
C GLU A 16 0.47 -11.87 9.93
N VAL A 17 0.09 -12.08 8.65
CA VAL A 17 0.18 -11.04 7.62
C VAL A 17 -0.68 -9.84 8.01
N TRP A 18 -1.90 -10.09 8.48
CA TRP A 18 -2.80 -9.05 8.97
C TRP A 18 -2.16 -8.23 10.09
N ALA A 19 -1.55 -8.89 11.08
CA ALA A 19 -0.93 -8.23 12.22
C ALA A 19 0.19 -7.27 11.82
N VAL A 20 0.91 -7.51 10.72
CA VAL A 20 1.91 -6.59 10.18
C VAL A 20 1.30 -5.24 9.80
N PHE A 21 0.10 -5.24 9.20
CA PHE A 21 -0.56 -4.02 8.73
C PHE A 21 -1.45 -3.38 9.80
N TRP A 22 -2.03 -4.18 10.69
CA TRP A 22 -3.12 -3.77 11.57
C TRP A 22 -2.81 -3.87 13.05
N GLY A 23 -1.85 -4.71 13.45
CA GLY A 23 -1.52 -4.99 14.84
C GLY A 23 -0.69 -3.92 15.55
N HIS A 24 -0.09 -2.99 14.83
CA HIS A 24 0.74 -1.93 15.42
C HIS A 24 -0.08 -0.69 15.79
N ARG A 25 0.43 0.08 16.77
CA ARG A 25 -0.13 1.38 17.20
C ARG A 25 0.83 2.54 16.93
N ASN A 26 1.87 2.32 16.15
CA ASN A 26 2.83 3.35 15.80
C ASN A 26 2.20 4.34 14.81
N HIS A 27 2.17 5.62 15.17
CA HIS A 27 1.66 6.68 14.29
C HIS A 27 2.50 6.83 13.02
N VAL A 28 3.77 6.47 13.06
CA VAL A 28 4.68 6.54 11.92
C VAL A 28 5.33 5.19 11.70
N VAL A 29 5.27 4.70 10.47
CA VAL A 29 5.96 3.49 10.01
C VAL A 29 6.84 3.86 8.82
N GLU A 30 8.10 3.49 8.90
CA GLU A 30 9.08 3.73 7.83
C GLU A 30 9.54 2.41 7.23
N HIS A 31 9.41 2.29 5.92
CA HIS A 31 9.92 1.19 5.13
C HIS A 31 10.84 1.73 4.05
N ARG A 32 12.15 1.71 4.30
CA ARG A 32 13.17 2.16 3.33
C ARG A 32 12.83 3.53 2.71
N VAL A 33 12.07 3.51 1.60
CA VAL A 33 11.73 4.69 0.79
C VAL A 33 10.29 5.16 0.99
N VAL A 34 9.49 4.40 1.72
CA VAL A 34 8.09 4.72 2.01
C VAL A 34 7.92 5.05 3.49
N ARG A 35 7.31 6.19 3.76
CA ARG A 35 6.93 6.61 5.11
C ARG A 35 5.41 6.72 5.17
N ILE A 36 4.81 6.06 6.14
CA ILE A 36 3.37 6.06 6.39
C ILE A 36 3.12 6.70 7.75
N GLU A 37 2.28 7.71 7.78
CA GLU A 37 1.83 8.40 8.99
C GLU A 37 0.33 8.18 9.15
N TYR A 38 -0.08 7.55 10.25
CA TYR A 38 -1.49 7.29 10.57
C TYR A 38 -2.11 8.50 11.24
N LEU A 39 -3.10 9.09 10.58
CA LEU A 39 -3.82 10.28 11.03
C LEU A 39 -5.08 9.94 11.81
N HIS A 40 -5.73 8.83 11.46
CA HIS A 40 -6.92 8.30 12.11
C HIS A 40 -6.92 6.77 12.05
N TRP A 41 -7.35 6.11 13.12
CA TRP A 41 -7.27 4.65 13.22
C TRP A 41 -8.49 3.91 12.66
N GLY A 42 -9.58 4.63 12.37
CA GLY A 42 -10.85 4.05 11.95
C GLY A 42 -11.65 3.46 13.12
N ASP A 43 -12.63 2.64 12.78
CA ASP A 43 -13.41 1.87 13.73
C ASP A 43 -12.64 0.62 14.23
N GLU A 44 -13.30 -0.26 14.97
CA GLU A 44 -12.71 -1.49 15.55
C GLU A 44 -12.19 -2.45 14.47
N THR A 45 -12.79 -2.46 13.28
CA THR A 45 -12.34 -3.24 12.13
C THR A 45 -11.22 -2.56 11.36
N GLY A 46 -11.06 -1.25 11.56
CA GLY A 46 -10.15 -0.37 10.84
C GLY A 46 -10.75 0.31 9.60
N ASN A 47 -12.07 0.17 9.35
CA ASN A 47 -12.75 0.98 8.34
C ASN A 47 -12.66 2.47 8.72
N GLY A 48 -12.44 3.31 7.73
CA GLY A 48 -12.26 4.75 7.96
C GLY A 48 -10.88 5.11 8.48
N ARG A 49 -9.91 4.19 8.54
CA ARG A 49 -8.51 4.50 8.85
C ARG A 49 -7.96 5.45 7.78
N ILE A 50 -7.30 6.52 8.22
CA ILE A 50 -6.69 7.52 7.34
C ILE A 50 -5.19 7.53 7.55
N ARG A 51 -4.43 7.51 6.45
CA ARG A 51 -2.98 7.59 6.48
C ARG A 51 -2.45 8.55 5.43
N HIS A 52 -1.32 9.16 5.72
CA HIS A 52 -0.53 9.97 4.81
C HIS A 52 0.73 9.19 4.44
N CYS A 53 0.91 8.94 3.16
CA CYS A 53 2.06 8.21 2.63
C CYS A 53 3.00 9.15 1.90
N ARG A 54 4.33 8.94 2.07
CA ARG A 54 5.38 9.58 1.28
C ARG A 54 6.16 8.48 0.58
N PHE A 55 6.42 8.67 -0.71
CA PHE A 55 7.08 7.68 -1.57
C PHE A 55 7.90 8.36 -2.67
N PRO A 56 8.87 7.68 -3.28
CA PRO A 56 9.66 8.23 -4.37
C PRO A 56 8.81 8.46 -5.62
N VAL A 57 9.08 9.56 -6.29
CA VAL A 57 8.56 9.86 -7.63
C VAL A 57 9.69 10.39 -8.52
N PRO A 58 9.52 10.38 -9.84
CA PRO A 58 10.53 10.95 -10.75
C PRO A 58 10.85 12.41 -10.42
N ARG A 59 12.13 12.74 -10.39
CA ARG A 59 12.60 14.09 -10.04
C ARG A 59 12.13 15.17 -11.00
N TYR A 60 11.85 14.82 -12.27
CA TYR A 60 11.32 15.77 -13.26
C TYR A 60 9.91 16.30 -12.93
N LEU A 61 9.23 15.73 -11.92
CA LEU A 61 7.93 16.24 -11.44
C LEU A 61 8.06 17.46 -10.51
N LEU A 62 9.26 18.00 -10.34
CA LEU A 62 9.55 19.20 -9.56
C LEU A 62 9.07 19.18 -8.09
N SER A 63 8.92 17.99 -7.53
CA SER A 63 8.51 17.76 -6.14
C SER A 63 9.67 17.35 -5.23
N GLY A 64 10.90 17.55 -5.66
CA GLY A 64 12.09 17.08 -4.95
C GLY A 64 12.26 15.56 -4.95
N GLY A 65 11.57 14.85 -5.86
CA GLY A 65 11.58 13.39 -5.94
C GLY A 65 10.65 12.71 -4.92
N VAL A 66 9.78 13.47 -4.23
CA VAL A 66 8.86 12.96 -3.21
C VAL A 66 7.41 13.10 -3.68
N GLY A 67 6.72 11.98 -3.75
CA GLY A 67 5.27 11.89 -3.87
C GLY A 67 4.61 11.79 -2.50
N ARG A 68 3.35 12.20 -2.43
CA ARG A 68 2.53 12.13 -1.23
C ARG A 68 1.13 11.66 -1.61
N SER A 69 0.53 10.80 -0.80
CA SER A 69 -0.88 10.45 -0.89
C SER A 69 -1.56 10.52 0.47
N TRP A 70 -2.82 10.87 0.44
CA TRP A 70 -3.75 10.70 1.56
C TRP A 70 -4.66 9.56 1.18
N GLU A 71 -4.70 8.56 2.04
CA GLU A 71 -5.40 7.31 1.79
C GLU A 71 -6.40 7.05 2.91
N TRP A 72 -7.58 6.58 2.55
CA TRP A 72 -8.60 6.11 3.48
C TRP A 72 -8.98 4.68 3.16
N LEU A 73 -9.02 3.86 4.20
CA LEU A 73 -9.24 2.44 4.09
C LEU A 73 -10.71 2.12 4.32
N THR A 74 -11.26 1.31 3.43
CA THR A 74 -12.66 0.92 3.40
C THR A 74 -12.79 -0.58 3.10
N GLU A 75 -14.00 -1.10 3.20
CA GLU A 75 -14.31 -2.50 2.90
C GLU A 75 -13.38 -3.46 3.65
N VAL A 76 -13.01 -3.11 4.88
CA VAL A 76 -12.09 -3.90 5.69
C VAL A 76 -12.79 -5.13 6.21
N LYS A 77 -12.27 -6.30 5.84
CA LYS A 77 -12.65 -7.62 6.35
C LYS A 77 -11.43 -8.20 7.06
N PRO A 78 -11.45 -8.25 8.40
CA PRO A 78 -10.31 -8.72 9.17
C PRO A 78 -9.79 -10.08 8.68
N HIS A 79 -8.47 -10.17 8.51
CA HIS A 79 -7.72 -11.34 8.05
C HIS A 79 -7.97 -11.75 6.58
N GLU A 80 -8.86 -11.06 5.85
CA GLU A 80 -9.23 -11.41 4.48
C GLU A 80 -8.83 -10.35 3.46
N SER A 81 -9.31 -9.10 3.64
CA SER A 81 -9.12 -8.08 2.61
C SER A 81 -9.40 -6.67 3.10
N TRP A 82 -8.91 -5.70 2.35
CA TRP A 82 -9.27 -4.29 2.50
C TRP A 82 -9.09 -3.55 1.19
N ARG A 83 -9.77 -2.43 1.07
CA ARG A 83 -9.63 -1.46 -0.01
C ARG A 83 -9.06 -0.16 0.55
N TYR A 84 -8.34 0.57 -0.25
CA TYR A 84 -8.04 1.97 -0.01
C TYR A 84 -8.40 2.82 -1.22
N ASP A 85 -8.84 4.03 -0.97
CA ASP A 85 -8.96 5.09 -1.95
C ASP A 85 -7.97 6.20 -1.57
N SER A 86 -7.42 6.89 -2.55
CA SER A 86 -6.39 7.90 -2.29
C SER A 86 -6.44 9.08 -3.25
N ILE A 87 -5.92 10.22 -2.76
CA ILE A 87 -5.59 11.39 -3.56
C ILE A 87 -4.10 11.67 -3.39
N GLY A 88 -3.38 11.82 -4.49
CA GLY A 88 -1.92 11.96 -4.50
C GLY A 88 -1.40 13.19 -5.23
N LYS A 89 -0.18 13.60 -4.86
CA LYS A 89 0.64 14.63 -5.48
C LYS A 89 1.95 14.01 -5.97
N PRO A 90 2.68 14.59 -6.96
CA PRO A 90 2.50 15.92 -7.55
C PRO A 90 1.50 16.00 -8.71
N LEU A 91 1.08 14.87 -9.32
CA LEU A 91 0.20 14.93 -10.49
C LEU A 91 -1.26 15.21 -10.17
N TRP A 92 -1.64 15.33 -8.89
CA TRP A 92 -3.05 15.36 -8.50
C TRP A 92 -3.80 14.21 -9.17
N SER A 93 -3.69 13.05 -8.55
CA SER A 93 -4.24 11.78 -9.03
C SER A 93 -5.10 11.13 -7.98
N ARG A 94 -5.99 10.26 -8.43
CA ARG A 94 -6.66 9.29 -7.57
C ARG A 94 -6.07 7.91 -7.79
N ALA A 95 -6.03 7.11 -6.75
CA ALA A 95 -5.80 5.68 -6.87
C ALA A 95 -6.79 4.93 -5.99
N THR A 96 -7.14 3.73 -6.41
CA THR A 96 -7.92 2.79 -5.62
C THR A 96 -7.17 1.46 -5.63
N GLY A 97 -6.87 0.94 -4.46
CA GLY A 97 -6.16 -0.32 -4.32
C GLY A 97 -6.98 -1.34 -3.53
N TRP A 98 -6.81 -2.61 -3.87
CA TRP A 98 -7.42 -3.75 -3.19
C TRP A 98 -6.33 -4.74 -2.79
N ILE A 99 -6.39 -5.18 -1.56
CA ILE A 99 -5.54 -6.24 -1.04
C ILE A 99 -6.43 -7.39 -0.56
N ARG A 100 -6.08 -8.61 -0.97
CA ARG A 100 -6.75 -9.83 -0.54
C ARG A 100 -5.73 -10.85 -0.08
N LEU A 101 -6.00 -11.47 1.05
CA LEU A 101 -5.21 -12.56 1.62
C LEU A 101 -5.90 -13.88 1.33
N GLU A 102 -5.20 -14.80 0.72
CA GLU A 102 -5.67 -16.17 0.42
C GLU A 102 -4.86 -17.14 1.24
N ASP A 103 -5.52 -17.89 2.15
CA ASP A 103 -4.90 -18.96 2.92
C ASP A 103 -4.62 -20.16 1.99
N LEU A 104 -3.38 -20.63 1.96
CA LEU A 104 -2.99 -21.80 1.18
C LEU A 104 -3.12 -23.12 1.96
N GLY A 105 -3.53 -23.07 3.24
CA GLY A 105 -3.79 -24.24 4.08
C GLY A 105 -2.55 -24.93 4.64
N ASP A 106 -1.35 -24.42 4.38
CA ASP A 106 -0.08 -24.98 4.81
C ASP A 106 0.78 -24.00 5.64
N GLY A 107 0.12 -23.00 6.24
CA GLY A 107 0.78 -21.92 7.00
C GLY A 107 1.33 -20.80 6.12
N ARG A 108 1.01 -20.80 4.84
CA ARG A 108 1.39 -19.77 3.86
C ARG A 108 0.18 -18.97 3.41
N THR A 109 0.45 -17.72 3.03
CA THR A 109 -0.55 -16.82 2.49
C THR A 109 -0.13 -16.32 1.11
N ARG A 110 -1.05 -16.35 0.16
CA ARG A 110 -0.91 -15.60 -1.09
C ARG A 110 -1.55 -14.23 -0.91
N VAL A 111 -0.76 -13.19 -1.13
CA VAL A 111 -1.22 -11.80 -1.10
C VAL A 111 -1.50 -11.38 -2.53
N HIS A 112 -2.72 -10.94 -2.79
CA HIS A 112 -3.13 -10.34 -4.05
C HIS A 112 -3.23 -8.84 -3.89
N PHE A 113 -2.68 -8.11 -4.83
CA PHE A 113 -2.77 -6.65 -4.90
C PHE A 113 -3.26 -6.23 -6.27
N ARG A 114 -4.16 -5.24 -6.30
CA ARG A 114 -4.56 -4.53 -7.51
C ARG A 114 -4.72 -3.06 -7.19
N GLU A 115 -4.26 -2.20 -8.09
CA GLU A 115 -4.41 -0.75 -7.99
C GLU A 115 -4.83 -0.17 -9.34
N THR A 116 -5.79 0.75 -9.31
CA THR A 116 -6.06 1.64 -10.43
C THR A 116 -5.57 3.04 -10.11
N TYR A 117 -5.01 3.72 -11.09
CA TYR A 117 -4.42 5.04 -10.95
C TYR A 117 -4.85 5.97 -12.08
N GLU A 118 -5.22 7.20 -11.76
CA GLU A 118 -5.65 8.18 -12.75
C GLU A 118 -5.31 9.62 -12.33
N ALA A 119 -4.57 10.34 -13.17
CA ALA A 119 -4.33 11.75 -12.97
C ALA A 119 -5.57 12.57 -13.36
N PHE A 120 -5.93 13.58 -12.55
CA PHE A 120 -7.12 14.40 -12.80
C PHE A 120 -6.98 15.27 -14.05
N ASN A 121 -5.82 15.90 -14.22
CA ASN A 121 -5.57 16.75 -15.38
C ASN A 121 -5.39 15.90 -16.66
N PRO A 122 -6.21 16.08 -17.72
CA PRO A 122 -6.16 15.25 -18.92
C PRO A 122 -4.85 15.40 -19.71
N ILE A 123 -4.19 16.56 -19.67
CA ILE A 123 -2.90 16.78 -20.33
C ILE A 123 -1.80 16.00 -19.60
N LEU A 124 -1.73 16.11 -18.27
CA LEU A 124 -0.78 15.36 -17.45
C LEU A 124 -1.05 13.85 -17.53
N ARG A 125 -2.33 13.45 -17.62
CA ARG A 125 -2.73 12.07 -17.86
C ARG A 125 -2.15 11.54 -19.16
N ALA A 126 -2.32 12.26 -20.25
CA ALA A 126 -1.81 11.84 -21.56
C ALA A 126 -0.28 11.78 -21.61
N LEU A 127 0.41 12.74 -21.02
CA LEU A 127 1.85 12.91 -21.17
C LEU A 127 2.67 12.15 -20.12
N LEU A 128 2.23 12.09 -18.88
CA LEU A 128 3.04 11.68 -17.74
C LEU A 128 2.50 10.45 -16.97
N GLU A 129 1.18 10.24 -16.93
CA GLU A 129 0.56 9.24 -16.07
C GLU A 129 1.21 7.86 -16.18
N ARG A 130 1.34 7.32 -17.39
CA ARG A 130 1.92 6.00 -17.63
C ARG A 130 3.37 5.88 -17.14
N ARG A 131 4.16 6.93 -17.33
CA ARG A 131 5.58 6.93 -16.92
C ARG A 131 5.72 7.02 -15.41
N VAL A 132 4.92 7.88 -14.79
CA VAL A 132 4.92 8.08 -13.34
C VAL A 132 4.39 6.84 -12.63
N HIS A 133 3.27 6.30 -13.09
CA HIS A 133 2.71 5.07 -12.52
C HIS A 133 3.70 3.90 -12.63
N ARG A 134 4.30 3.69 -13.79
CA ARG A 134 5.34 2.64 -13.96
C ARG A 134 6.53 2.83 -13.02
N PHE A 135 6.94 4.06 -12.76
CA PHE A 135 8.04 4.33 -11.82
C PHE A 135 7.64 3.99 -10.38
N ILE A 136 6.44 4.38 -9.94
CA ILE A 136 5.94 4.15 -8.58
C ILE A 136 5.68 2.66 -8.34
N SER A 137 5.12 1.95 -9.33
CA SER A 137 4.68 0.56 -9.19
C SER A 137 5.77 -0.49 -9.49
N ARG A 138 6.93 -0.08 -10.03
CA ARG A 138 7.94 -0.99 -10.57
C ARG A 138 8.39 -2.09 -9.61
N ASP A 139 8.58 -1.77 -8.35
CA ASP A 139 9.13 -2.70 -7.37
C ASP A 139 8.16 -2.93 -6.19
N ASN A 140 6.87 -2.63 -6.38
CA ASN A 140 5.87 -2.69 -5.31
C ASN A 140 5.68 -4.09 -4.73
N ASP A 141 5.69 -5.13 -5.56
CA ASP A 141 5.58 -6.52 -5.15
C ASP A 141 6.74 -6.91 -4.21
N TRP A 142 7.96 -6.59 -4.61
CA TRP A 142 9.14 -6.83 -3.80
C TRP A 142 9.15 -6.05 -2.49
N TYR A 143 8.77 -4.75 -2.53
CA TYR A 143 8.69 -3.92 -1.32
C TYR A 143 7.66 -4.44 -0.35
N MET A 144 6.46 -4.76 -0.82
CA MET A 144 5.37 -5.25 0.01
C MET A 144 5.71 -6.62 0.61
N LYS A 145 6.19 -7.56 -0.21
CA LYS A 145 6.64 -8.88 0.26
C LYS A 145 7.72 -8.75 1.34
N SER A 146 8.77 -7.99 1.06
CA SER A 146 9.86 -7.77 2.02
C SER A 146 9.41 -7.10 3.32
N ALA A 147 8.41 -6.21 3.26
CA ALA A 147 7.85 -5.56 4.45
C ALA A 147 7.10 -6.57 5.32
N ILE A 148 6.27 -7.41 4.69
CA ILE A 148 5.52 -8.46 5.39
C ILE A 148 6.48 -9.46 6.04
N GLU A 149 7.43 -9.99 5.30
CA GLU A 149 8.40 -10.98 5.80
C GLU A 149 9.22 -10.44 6.98
N ARG A 150 9.67 -9.19 6.92
CA ARG A 150 10.36 -8.54 8.06
C ARG A 150 9.45 -8.35 9.26
N GLY A 151 8.21 -7.90 9.03
CA GLY A 151 7.24 -7.70 10.11
C GLY A 151 6.88 -9.00 10.82
N VAL A 152 6.63 -10.06 10.06
CA VAL A 152 6.35 -11.40 10.61
C VAL A 152 7.54 -11.92 11.40
N ARG A 153 8.76 -11.79 10.88
CA ARG A 153 9.98 -12.22 11.59
C ARG A 153 10.12 -11.48 12.92
N ALA A 154 10.02 -10.16 12.91
CA ALA A 154 10.11 -9.35 14.13
C ALA A 154 9.06 -9.74 15.18
N MET A 155 7.82 -10.05 14.76
CA MET A 155 6.78 -10.50 15.68
C MET A 155 7.06 -11.90 16.24
N ARG A 156 7.65 -12.81 15.47
CA ARG A 156 8.02 -14.16 15.94
C ARG A 156 9.20 -14.13 16.90
N GLU A 157 10.17 -13.24 16.69
CA GLU A 157 11.33 -13.03 17.58
C GLU A 157 10.96 -12.35 18.90
N ALA A 158 9.85 -11.61 18.95
CA ALA A 158 9.37 -10.93 20.17
C ALA A 158 8.48 -11.79 21.08
N ARG A 159 8.15 -13.02 20.67
CA ARG A 159 7.37 -14.01 21.46
C ARG A 159 8.28 -14.88 22.30
#